data_a7fc305e60a748bd782094bce704c65d
#
_entry.id   a7fc305e60a748bd782094bce704c65d
#
_cell.length_a   1.000
_cell.length_b   1.000
_cell.length_c   1.000
_cell.angle_alpha   90.00
_cell.angle_beta   90.00
_cell.angle_gamma   90.00
#
_symmetry.space_group_name_H-M   'P 1'
#
loop_
_entity.id
_entity.type
_entity.pdbx_description
1 polymer ?
#
loop_
_entity_poly.entity_id
_entity_poly.type
_entity_poly.pdbx_seq_one_letter_code
_entity_poly.pdbx_strand_id
1 'polypeptide(L)'
;MKYLTHWATALITLAVLVFFHYSSNTVVETVRLKQFDLLQQSDKPVVSKDIGIVTIDEKSIEAYGQWPWNREVLADIIWKLRRDGAGIIVLPILFSENDRLGGDFALAEALTNNGVIIAQVGTTSTDKNAVPRGVARVGDVFPWLLQWPGMLGPIP
;
A
#
# COMPACT_ATOMS: atom_id res chain seq x y z
N MET A 1 -13.02 -59.40 -18.58
CA MET A 1 -12.80 -58.04 -19.20
C MET A 1 -13.40 -56.87 -18.37
N LYS A 2 -14.34 -57.05 -17.48
CA LYS A 2 -14.96 -55.95 -16.69
C LYS A 2 -14.00 -55.28 -15.68
N TYR A 3 -13.00 -55.96 -15.17
CA TYR A 3 -12.09 -55.41 -14.15
C TYR A 3 -10.91 -54.57 -14.73
N LEU A 4 -10.58 -54.79 -16.01
CA LEU A 4 -9.56 -53.99 -16.71
C LEU A 4 -9.99 -52.54 -16.99
N THR A 5 -11.30 -52.29 -17.08
CA THR A 5 -11.81 -50.95 -17.37
C THR A 5 -11.77 -50.04 -16.15
N HIS A 6 -11.92 -50.60 -14.93
CA HIS A 6 -11.97 -49.76 -13.70
C HIS A 6 -10.59 -49.18 -13.32
N TRP A 7 -9.51 -49.94 -13.46
CA TRP A 7 -8.18 -49.42 -13.14
C TRP A 7 -7.69 -48.43 -14.22
N ALA A 8 -8.03 -48.68 -15.50
CA ALA A 8 -7.69 -47.74 -16.57
C ALA A 8 -8.42 -46.40 -16.39
N THR A 9 -9.70 -46.42 -16.02
CA THR A 9 -10.43 -45.19 -15.71
C THR A 9 -9.84 -44.46 -14.52
N ALA A 10 -9.41 -45.18 -13.46
CA ALA A 10 -8.76 -44.59 -12.30
C ALA A 10 -7.43 -43.91 -12.68
N LEU A 11 -6.61 -44.55 -13.52
CA LEU A 11 -5.35 -43.97 -14.00
C LEU A 11 -5.58 -42.74 -14.87
N ILE A 12 -6.56 -42.79 -15.77
CA ILE A 12 -6.90 -41.63 -16.61
C ILE A 12 -7.36 -40.47 -15.73
N THR A 13 -8.22 -40.72 -14.75
CA THR A 13 -8.69 -39.69 -13.84
C THR A 13 -7.52 -39.09 -13.03
N LEU A 14 -6.63 -39.96 -12.53
CA LEU A 14 -5.43 -39.50 -11.81
C LEU A 14 -4.53 -38.65 -12.72
N ALA A 15 -4.28 -39.10 -13.95
CA ALA A 15 -3.47 -38.38 -14.93
C ALA A 15 -4.07 -36.98 -15.24
N VAL A 16 -5.38 -36.90 -15.39
CA VAL A 16 -6.11 -35.64 -15.63
C VAL A 16 -5.96 -34.73 -14.41
N LEU A 17 -6.13 -35.25 -13.19
CA LEU A 17 -5.96 -34.46 -11.97
C LEU A 17 -4.53 -33.94 -11.81
N VAL A 18 -3.53 -34.77 -12.08
CA VAL A 18 -2.13 -34.40 -12.04
C VAL A 18 -1.83 -33.34 -13.11
N PHE A 19 -2.33 -33.53 -14.32
CA PHE A 19 -2.21 -32.55 -15.40
C PHE A 19 -2.81 -31.20 -15.00
N PHE A 20 -4.00 -31.20 -14.42
CA PHE A 20 -4.63 -29.97 -13.90
C PHE A 20 -3.85 -29.36 -12.73
N HIS A 21 -3.23 -30.17 -11.90
CA HIS A 21 -2.42 -29.68 -10.77
C HIS A 21 -1.12 -29.01 -11.25
N TYR A 22 -0.44 -29.60 -12.24
CA TYR A 22 0.81 -29.05 -12.79
C TYR A 22 0.62 -27.95 -13.83
N SER A 23 -0.51 -27.95 -14.52
CA SER A 23 -0.87 -26.83 -15.39
C SER A 23 -1.15 -25.62 -14.50
N SER A 24 -0.27 -24.62 -14.50
CA SER A 24 -0.48 -23.31 -13.85
C SER A 24 -1.67 -22.63 -14.52
N ASN A 25 -2.86 -23.09 -14.17
CA ASN A 25 -4.07 -22.79 -14.89
C ASN A 25 -4.67 -21.48 -14.39
N THR A 26 -4.57 -20.45 -15.20
CA THR A 26 -5.36 -19.23 -15.09
C THR A 26 -6.83 -19.52 -14.78
N VAL A 27 -7.37 -20.64 -15.32
CA VAL A 27 -8.75 -21.09 -15.07
C VAL A 27 -8.97 -21.50 -13.63
N VAL A 28 -8.09 -22.32 -13.06
CA VAL A 28 -8.21 -22.75 -11.65
C VAL A 28 -8.07 -21.57 -10.72
N GLU A 29 -7.12 -20.67 -10.99
CA GLU A 29 -6.93 -19.46 -10.19
C GLU A 29 -8.13 -18.51 -10.32
N THR A 30 -8.70 -18.38 -11.52
CA THR A 30 -9.91 -17.56 -11.72
C THR A 30 -11.10 -18.12 -10.94
N VAL A 31 -11.30 -19.45 -10.95
CA VAL A 31 -12.37 -20.10 -10.18
C VAL A 31 -12.14 -19.90 -8.68
N ARG A 32 -10.91 -20.09 -8.20
CA ARG A 32 -10.53 -19.87 -6.81
C ARG A 32 -10.81 -18.44 -6.36
N LEU A 33 -10.39 -17.45 -7.15
CA LEU A 33 -10.62 -16.05 -6.86
C LEU A 33 -12.12 -15.71 -6.83
N LYS A 34 -12.89 -16.20 -7.81
CA LYS A 34 -14.33 -16.00 -7.81
C LYS A 34 -15.04 -16.66 -6.63
N GLN A 35 -14.59 -17.85 -6.23
CA GLN A 35 -15.12 -18.51 -5.03
C GLN A 35 -14.81 -17.70 -3.77
N PHE A 36 -13.59 -17.16 -3.66
CA PHE A 36 -13.21 -16.28 -2.57
C PHE A 36 -14.07 -15.02 -2.54
N ASP A 37 -14.29 -14.38 -3.69
CA ASP A 37 -15.14 -13.19 -3.80
C ASP A 37 -16.58 -13.47 -3.37
N LEU A 38 -17.14 -14.64 -3.76
CA LEU A 38 -18.48 -15.03 -3.35
C LEU A 38 -18.59 -15.26 -1.84
N LEU A 39 -17.58 -15.88 -1.23
CA LEU A 39 -17.53 -16.07 0.22
C LEU A 39 -17.42 -14.74 0.93
N GLN A 40 -16.58 -13.84 0.44
CA GLN A 40 -16.37 -12.52 1.03
C GLN A 40 -17.63 -11.63 0.92
N GLN A 41 -18.40 -11.75 -0.17
CA GLN A 41 -19.67 -11.04 -0.32
C GLN A 41 -20.75 -11.55 0.64
N SER A 42 -20.63 -12.80 1.10
CA SER A 42 -21.59 -13.39 2.06
C SER A 42 -21.38 -12.87 3.47
N ASP A 43 -20.18 -12.38 3.79
CA ASP A 43 -19.89 -11.78 5.08
C ASP A 43 -20.46 -10.36 5.14
N LYS A 44 -21.17 -10.08 6.23
CA LYS A 44 -21.66 -8.71 6.45
C LYS A 44 -20.46 -7.79 6.71
N PRO A 45 -20.36 -6.66 5.99
CA PRO A 45 -19.29 -5.72 6.21
C PRO A 45 -19.33 -5.22 7.65
N VAL A 46 -18.26 -5.46 8.39
CA VAL A 46 -18.09 -4.89 9.73
C VAL A 46 -17.46 -3.51 9.55
N VAL A 47 -18.26 -2.48 9.75
CA VAL A 47 -17.76 -1.11 9.72
C VAL A 47 -17.13 -0.81 11.07
N SER A 48 -15.81 -0.65 11.11
CA SER A 48 -15.13 -0.14 12.31
C SER A 48 -15.43 1.33 12.48
N LYS A 49 -15.78 1.72 13.70
CA LYS A 49 -15.98 3.14 14.06
C LYS A 49 -14.65 3.87 14.30
N ASP A 50 -13.58 3.11 14.46
CA ASP A 50 -12.27 3.63 14.80
C ASP A 50 -11.40 3.92 13.56
N ILE A 51 -11.90 3.55 12.37
CA ILE A 51 -11.18 3.73 11.09
C ILE A 51 -11.97 4.70 10.21
N GLY A 52 -11.35 5.82 9.88
CA GLY A 52 -11.84 6.77 8.88
C GLY A 52 -11.07 6.63 7.58
N ILE A 53 -11.75 6.64 6.45
CA ILE A 53 -11.13 6.66 5.12
C ILE A 53 -11.34 8.03 4.51
N VAL A 54 -10.23 8.70 4.17
CA VAL A 54 -10.25 9.98 3.46
C VAL A 54 -9.90 9.69 2.00
N THR A 55 -10.82 10.00 1.11
CA THR A 55 -10.65 9.77 -0.33
C THR A 55 -10.40 11.09 -1.06
N ILE A 56 -9.53 11.03 -2.07
CA ILE A 56 -9.36 12.11 -3.04
C ILE A 56 -10.37 11.84 -4.15
N ASP A 57 -11.48 12.55 -4.11
CA ASP A 57 -12.59 12.39 -5.05
C ASP A 57 -12.66 13.58 -6.04
N GLU A 58 -13.63 13.53 -6.94
CA GLU A 58 -13.87 14.57 -7.94
C GLU A 58 -14.07 15.96 -7.31
N LYS A 59 -14.74 16.04 -6.16
CA LYS A 59 -14.95 17.31 -5.46
C LYS A 59 -13.66 17.87 -4.89
N SER A 60 -12.79 16.99 -4.42
CA SER A 60 -11.47 17.37 -3.94
C SER A 60 -10.61 17.90 -5.09
N ILE A 61 -10.69 17.26 -6.27
CA ILE A 61 -9.97 17.69 -7.46
C ILE A 61 -10.53 19.03 -7.98
N GLU A 62 -11.83 19.23 -7.93
CA GLU A 62 -12.46 20.51 -8.31
C GLU A 62 -12.02 21.64 -7.37
N ALA A 63 -11.88 21.36 -6.07
CA ALA A 63 -11.51 22.36 -5.07
C ALA A 63 -10.01 22.70 -5.05
N TYR A 64 -9.14 21.70 -5.20
CA TYR A 64 -7.68 21.84 -5.04
C TYR A 64 -6.90 21.72 -6.34
N GLY A 65 -7.58 21.44 -7.46
CA GLY A 65 -6.95 21.22 -8.75
C GLY A 65 -6.56 19.76 -8.98
N GLN A 66 -5.93 19.53 -10.13
CA GLN A 66 -5.56 18.20 -10.59
C GLN A 66 -4.49 17.58 -9.70
N TRP A 67 -4.67 16.27 -9.41
CA TRP A 67 -3.66 15.45 -8.74
C TRP A 67 -2.43 15.22 -9.65
N PRO A 68 -1.20 15.17 -9.13
CA PRO A 68 -0.80 15.27 -7.71
C PRO A 68 -0.76 16.70 -7.18
N TRP A 69 -1.25 16.89 -5.94
CA TRP A 69 -1.23 18.19 -5.29
C TRP A 69 0.16 18.54 -4.75
N ASN A 70 0.39 19.84 -4.53
CA ASN A 70 1.51 20.36 -3.79
C ASN A 70 1.58 19.71 -2.39
N ARG A 71 2.79 19.43 -1.90
CA ARG A 71 3.02 18.82 -0.59
C ARG A 71 2.58 19.68 0.58
N GLU A 72 2.47 20.99 0.42
CA GLU A 72 1.85 21.87 1.41
C GLU A 72 0.39 21.50 1.66
N VAL A 73 -0.37 21.21 0.61
CA VAL A 73 -1.77 20.77 0.73
C VAL A 73 -1.86 19.45 1.50
N LEU A 74 -0.95 18.53 1.25
CA LEU A 74 -0.89 17.27 1.99
C LEU A 74 -0.52 17.48 3.46
N ALA A 75 0.39 18.40 3.75
CA ALA A 75 0.74 18.79 5.10
C ALA A 75 -0.48 19.39 5.85
N ASP A 76 -1.22 20.26 5.21
CA ASP A 76 -2.44 20.85 5.79
C ASP A 76 -3.51 19.81 6.09
N ILE A 77 -3.67 18.81 5.21
CA ILE A 77 -4.59 17.69 5.45
C ILE A 77 -4.14 16.89 6.67
N ILE A 78 -2.85 16.57 6.82
CA ILE A 78 -2.31 15.85 7.97
C ILE A 78 -2.57 16.64 9.26
N TRP A 79 -2.25 17.92 9.27
CA TRP A 79 -2.50 18.78 10.43
C TRP A 79 -3.99 18.89 10.78
N LYS A 80 -4.85 18.95 9.76
CA LYS A 80 -6.29 18.96 9.96
C LYS A 80 -6.78 17.65 10.58
N LEU A 81 -6.41 16.51 10.02
CA LEU A 81 -6.77 15.20 10.55
C LEU A 81 -6.30 15.03 12.00
N ARG A 82 -5.11 15.52 12.31
CA ARG A 82 -4.58 15.47 13.67
C ARG A 82 -5.40 16.31 14.64
N ARG A 83 -5.77 17.52 14.25
CA ARG A 83 -6.65 18.39 15.04
C ARG A 83 -8.03 17.79 15.24
N ASP A 84 -8.54 17.06 14.24
CA ASP A 84 -9.83 16.38 14.29
C ASP A 84 -9.78 15.07 15.12
N GLY A 85 -8.61 14.72 15.69
CA GLY A 85 -8.45 13.62 16.66
C GLY A 85 -7.90 12.32 16.06
N ALA A 86 -7.39 12.31 14.84
CA ALA A 86 -6.75 11.12 14.28
C ALA A 86 -5.54 10.73 15.11
N GLY A 87 -5.51 9.50 15.64
CA GLY A 87 -4.40 8.94 16.41
C GLY A 87 -3.24 8.50 15.52
N ILE A 88 -3.53 7.77 14.45
CA ILE A 88 -2.58 7.30 13.44
C ILE A 88 -3.12 7.68 12.08
N ILE A 89 -2.27 8.22 11.23
CA ILE A 89 -2.60 8.58 9.84
C ILE A 89 -1.79 7.70 8.92
N VAL A 90 -2.45 6.98 8.02
CA VAL A 90 -1.78 6.15 7.01
C VAL A 90 -1.90 6.85 5.65
N LEU A 91 -0.76 7.21 5.08
CA LEU A 91 -0.67 7.90 3.81
C LEU A 91 -0.04 6.95 2.76
N PRO A 92 -0.83 6.23 1.97
CA PRO A 92 -0.32 5.26 1.01
C PRO A 92 0.20 5.93 -0.27
N ILE A 93 0.96 7.00 -0.12
CA ILE A 93 1.56 7.77 -1.21
C ILE A 93 3.07 7.58 -1.17
N LEU A 94 3.65 7.30 -2.32
CA LEU A 94 5.09 7.17 -2.48
C LEU A 94 5.70 8.52 -2.89
N PHE A 95 6.62 9.01 -2.07
CA PHE A 95 7.36 10.24 -2.34
C PHE A 95 8.78 9.88 -2.82
N SER A 96 8.94 9.71 -4.14
CA SER A 96 10.22 9.30 -4.74
C SER A 96 11.11 10.47 -5.15
N GLU A 97 10.54 11.66 -5.28
CA GLU A 97 11.21 12.85 -5.80
C GLU A 97 10.85 14.07 -4.96
N ASN A 98 11.68 15.11 -5.05
CA ASN A 98 11.37 16.39 -4.43
C ASN A 98 10.16 17.05 -5.11
N ASP A 99 9.41 17.80 -4.34
CA ASP A 99 8.26 18.55 -4.90
C ASP A 99 8.75 19.68 -5.80
N ARG A 100 8.24 19.72 -7.01
CA ARG A 100 8.56 20.79 -7.97
C ARG A 100 7.96 22.15 -7.57
N LEU A 101 6.89 22.11 -6.77
CA LEU A 101 6.16 23.27 -6.31
C LEU A 101 6.62 23.78 -4.95
N GLY A 102 7.51 23.03 -4.31
CA GLY A 102 8.08 23.39 -3.02
C GLY A 102 7.38 22.77 -1.84
N GLY A 103 7.02 22.66 -0.94
CA GLY A 103 6.20 22.07 0.13
C GLY A 103 6.83 20.90 0.87
N ASP A 104 8.02 20.48 0.47
CA ASP A 104 8.74 19.38 1.11
C ASP A 104 8.98 19.61 2.59
N PHE A 105 9.33 20.84 2.96
CA PHE A 105 9.57 21.21 4.35
C PHE A 105 8.29 21.08 5.20
N ALA A 106 7.18 21.64 4.71
CA ALA A 106 5.90 21.60 5.40
C ALA A 106 5.41 20.15 5.57
N LEU A 107 5.56 19.33 4.52
CA LEU A 107 5.19 17.91 4.61
C LEU A 107 6.07 17.16 5.60
N ALA A 108 7.38 17.38 5.58
CA ALA A 108 8.31 16.73 6.52
C ALA A 108 8.00 17.09 7.99
N GLU A 109 7.66 18.34 8.26
CA GLU A 109 7.23 18.77 9.58
C GLU A 109 5.95 18.08 10.00
N ALA A 110 4.95 18.01 9.10
CA ALA A 110 3.69 17.33 9.34
C ALA A 110 3.89 15.82 9.59
N LEU A 111 4.76 15.16 8.84
CA LEU A 111 5.07 13.74 9.02
C LEU A 111 5.76 13.45 10.35
N THR A 112 6.68 14.30 10.78
CA THR A 112 7.49 14.06 11.98
C THR A 112 6.67 14.15 13.26
N ASN A 113 5.72 15.07 13.33
CA ASN A 113 5.04 15.41 14.58
C ASN A 113 3.66 14.76 14.76
N ASN A 114 3.16 14.01 13.77
CA ASN A 114 1.77 13.58 13.75
C ASN A 114 1.53 12.06 13.67
N GLY A 115 2.56 11.24 13.90
CA GLY A 115 2.40 9.77 13.88
C GLY A 115 1.88 9.26 12.53
N VAL A 116 2.48 9.71 11.44
CA VAL A 116 2.07 9.36 10.08
C VAL A 116 2.89 8.17 9.57
N ILE A 117 2.21 7.21 8.97
CA ILE A 117 2.82 6.06 8.28
C ILE A 117 2.75 6.32 6.78
N ILE A 118 3.87 6.27 6.09
CA ILE A 118 3.97 6.48 4.65
C ILE A 118 4.26 5.17 3.90
N ALA A 119 3.93 5.13 2.61
CA ALA A 119 4.25 4.00 1.75
C ALA A 119 5.74 3.88 1.47
N GLN A 120 6.23 2.64 1.37
CA GLN A 120 7.59 2.31 1.01
C GLN A 120 7.62 1.27 -0.10
N VAL A 121 8.60 1.35 -0.99
CA VAL A 121 8.85 0.34 -2.03
C VAL A 121 10.23 -0.25 -1.83
N GLY A 122 10.30 -1.58 -1.72
CA GLY A 122 11.58 -2.29 -1.69
C GLY A 122 12.28 -2.19 -3.05
N THR A 123 13.61 -2.03 -3.03
CA THR A 123 14.43 -2.14 -4.24
C THR A 123 15.02 -3.54 -4.34
N THR A 124 15.09 -4.07 -5.56
CA THR A 124 15.77 -5.35 -5.87
C THR A 124 17.27 -5.19 -6.10
N SER A 125 17.85 -4.02 -5.79
CA SER A 125 19.27 -3.79 -5.98
C SER A 125 20.09 -4.75 -5.13
N THR A 126 21.03 -5.46 -5.77
CA THR A 126 22.01 -6.34 -5.12
C THR A 126 23.10 -5.54 -4.40
N ASP A 127 23.12 -4.24 -4.57
CA ASP A 127 24.06 -3.35 -3.88
C ASP A 127 23.66 -3.23 -2.40
N LYS A 128 24.53 -3.72 -1.52
CA LYS A 128 24.35 -3.66 -0.07
C LYS A 128 24.30 -2.22 0.48
N ASN A 129 24.76 -1.25 -0.31
CA ASN A 129 24.73 0.17 0.00
C ASN A 129 23.55 0.90 -0.68
N ALA A 130 22.76 0.20 -1.50
CA ALA A 130 21.59 0.79 -2.11
C ALA A 130 20.54 1.08 -1.03
N VAL A 131 20.32 2.33 -0.77
CA VAL A 131 19.16 2.77 0.03
C VAL A 131 17.90 2.34 -0.72
N PRO A 132 17.00 1.55 -0.10
CA PRO A 132 15.76 1.17 -0.73
C PRO A 132 15.02 2.43 -1.19
N ARG A 133 14.78 2.58 -2.48
CA ARG A 133 14.02 3.72 -3.00
C ARG A 133 12.62 3.68 -2.40
N GLY A 134 12.24 4.75 -1.71
CA GLY A 134 10.97 4.84 -1.01
C GLY A 134 10.98 4.37 0.44
N VAL A 135 12.11 3.92 0.99
CA VAL A 135 12.31 3.88 2.43
C VAL A 135 12.86 5.23 2.84
N ALA A 136 11.98 6.12 3.05
CA ALA A 136 12.41 7.34 3.64
C ALA A 136 12.22 7.24 5.14
N ARG A 137 13.29 7.09 5.86
CA ARG A 137 13.35 7.85 7.10
C ARG A 137 13.14 9.31 6.70
N VAL A 138 12.45 10.09 7.51
CA VAL A 138 12.27 11.53 7.24
C VAL A 138 13.60 12.18 6.80
N GLY A 139 14.75 11.71 7.32
CA GLY A 139 16.08 12.12 6.91
C GLY A 139 16.57 11.63 5.55
N ASP A 140 16.03 10.54 5.00
CA ASP A 140 16.45 9.99 3.71
C ASP A 140 15.65 10.60 2.55
N VAL A 141 14.40 11.03 2.78
CA VAL A 141 13.60 11.79 1.80
C VAL A 141 14.07 13.24 1.74
N PHE A 142 14.51 13.75 2.87
CA PHE A 142 14.92 15.13 3.01
C PHE A 142 16.29 15.19 3.70
N PRO A 143 17.39 14.84 3.00
CA PRO A 143 18.74 14.82 3.60
C PRO A 143 19.16 16.17 4.16
N TRP A 144 18.60 17.27 3.68
CA TRP A 144 18.83 18.62 4.19
C TRP A 144 18.11 18.90 5.53
N LEU A 145 17.09 18.12 5.90
CA LEU A 145 16.42 18.23 7.19
C LEU A 145 17.31 17.76 8.34
N LEU A 146 18.21 16.82 8.09
CA LEU A 146 19.22 16.39 9.09
C LEU A 146 20.26 17.46 9.40
N GLN A 147 20.38 18.48 8.55
CA GLN A 147 21.30 19.60 8.73
C GLN A 147 20.67 20.77 9.49
N TRP A 148 19.36 20.67 9.86
CA TRP A 148 18.70 21.75 10.58
C TRP A 148 18.90 21.59 12.09
N PRO A 149 19.63 22.53 12.75
CA PRO A 149 19.85 22.46 14.20
C PRO A 149 18.52 22.69 14.94
N GLY A 150 18.03 21.65 15.59
CA GLY A 150 16.86 21.74 16.46
C GLY A 150 15.68 20.83 16.13
N MET A 151 15.69 20.08 15.01
CA MET A 151 14.59 19.20 14.63
C MET A 151 14.71 17.75 15.10
N LEU A 152 15.88 17.32 15.49
CA LEU A 152 16.10 16.03 16.13
C LEU A 152 16.28 16.24 17.63
N GLY A 153 15.18 16.22 18.38
CA GLY A 153 15.24 15.89 19.79
C GLY A 153 15.89 14.51 19.96
N PRO A 154 16.51 14.20 21.11
CA PRO A 154 17.14 12.90 21.34
C PRO A 154 16.10 11.80 21.09
N ILE A 155 16.42 10.91 20.16
CA ILE A 155 15.65 9.70 19.90
C ILE A 155 15.79 8.83 21.17
N PRO A 156 14.69 8.43 21.83
CA PRO A 156 14.76 7.57 22.99
C PRO A 156 15.32 6.18 22.65
#